data_6786d6b01e8a00618e66a5593e055bab
#
_entry.id   6786d6b01e8a00618e66a5593e055bab
#
_cell.length_a   1.000
_cell.length_b   1.000
_cell.length_c   1.000
_cell.angle_alpha   90.00
_cell.angle_beta   90.00
_cell.angle_gamma   90.00
#
_symmetry.space_group_name_H-M   'P 1'
#
loop_
_entity.id
_entity.type
_entity.pdbx_description
1 polymer ?
#
loop_
_entity_poly.entity_id
_entity_poly.type
_entity_poly.pdbx_seq_one_letter_code
_entity_poly.pdbx_strand_id
1 'polypeptide(L)'
;MKRFLTLLCALLLLACTAKPNGEDAAPAAEVPATEAPVAETPVPTVGSDEVLLAASESPAPLPTFVPTPEPTPEPTPTPEPTPEPTPTPEPTPTPNPYRAEKVTTSKTNEDFWYCAPNEALKSYVVGMSYPENPKDAPVKLKDLRYVHILYVDFDGIEHEGEILVHKSVVKDIMEIFEALYDAKYPLRSVRLVDDFGQPFTDGLSMSADNTSAYCCRKVTGKKYFSRHSYGTAIDINPVENPYVKPDGSFSPKESEPYLDRTDLRPGMITKDDLCYKLFKKHGWKWGGDFSEPDYQHFSKDVKGVTP
;
A
#
# COMPACT_ATOMS: atom_id res chain seq x y z
N MET A 1 6.12 27.63 66.38
CA MET A 1 4.98 27.15 67.17
C MET A 1 4.28 26.10 66.36
N LYS A 2 4.54 24.81 66.64
CA LYS A 2 3.70 23.79 67.29
C LYS A 2 2.37 23.64 66.56
N ARG A 3 1.93 22.50 66.02
CA ARG A 3 1.91 21.05 66.44
C ARG A 3 1.56 20.23 65.20
N PHE A 4 2.24 19.17 64.79
CA PHE A 4 2.10 17.76 65.18
C PHE A 4 0.67 17.28 65.43
N LEU A 5 0.14 16.39 64.59
CA LEU A 5 -0.65 15.26 65.05
C LEU A 5 -0.56 14.09 64.04
N THR A 6 0.03 13.04 64.51
CA THR A 6 0.16 11.66 63.97
C THR A 6 -1.02 10.86 64.48
N LEU A 7 -1.59 9.96 63.67
CA LEU A 7 -2.28 8.69 64.08
C LEU A 7 -2.56 7.89 62.81
N LEU A 8 -2.02 6.80 62.53
CA LEU A 8 -1.71 5.45 62.97
C LEU A 8 -2.94 4.51 63.03
N CYS A 9 -2.78 3.35 62.40
CA CYS A 9 -3.50 2.06 62.53
C CYS A 9 -4.86 1.96 61.81
N ALA A 10 -5.16 0.88 61.06
CA ALA A 10 -4.90 -0.53 61.34
C ALA A 10 -4.99 -1.43 60.10
N LEU A 11 -4.18 -2.44 60.07
CA LEU A 11 -4.28 -3.68 59.27
C LEU A 11 -5.65 -4.37 59.50
N LEU A 12 -6.18 -4.99 58.46
CA LEU A 12 -6.95 -6.22 58.58
C LEU A 12 -6.63 -7.12 57.36
N LEU A 13 -5.83 -8.14 57.62
CA LEU A 13 -5.71 -9.36 56.83
C LEU A 13 -6.97 -10.20 57.04
N LEU A 14 -7.58 -10.69 55.96
CA LEU A 14 -8.33 -11.92 56.00
C LEU A 14 -8.02 -12.72 54.73
N ALA A 15 -7.23 -13.76 54.95
CA ALA A 15 -7.07 -14.88 54.05
C ALA A 15 -8.29 -15.81 54.22
N CYS A 16 -8.84 -16.31 53.13
CA CYS A 16 -9.52 -17.60 53.10
C CYS A 16 -9.33 -18.29 51.77
N THR A 17 -8.64 -19.34 51.85
CA THR A 17 -8.44 -20.52 51.05
C THR A 17 -9.77 -21.16 50.59
N ALA A 18 -9.82 -21.67 49.36
CA ALA A 18 -10.08 -23.06 49.01
C ALA A 18 -10.33 -23.27 47.53
N LYS A 19 -9.52 -24.07 46.86
CA LYS A 19 -9.87 -25.02 45.78
C LYS A 19 -10.54 -26.26 46.46
N PRO A 20 -11.19 -27.22 45.77
CA PRO A 20 -10.84 -27.76 44.46
C PRO A 20 -12.03 -28.35 43.62
N ASN A 21 -11.65 -28.79 42.40
CA ASN A 21 -12.09 -29.95 41.61
C ASN A 21 -13.51 -30.08 41.06
N GLY A 22 -13.53 -30.36 39.78
CA GLY A 22 -14.60 -30.97 39.02
C GLY A 22 -14.11 -31.18 37.56
N GLU A 23 -13.45 -32.33 37.37
CA GLU A 23 -13.29 -33.00 36.08
C GLU A 23 -14.69 -33.34 35.57
N ASP A 24 -14.92 -33.09 34.28
CA ASP A 24 -15.70 -34.00 33.45
C ASP A 24 -15.19 -33.96 32.03
N ALA A 25 -14.73 -35.12 31.60
CA ALA A 25 -14.18 -35.42 30.29
C ALA A 25 -15.30 -35.78 29.33
N ALA A 26 -15.11 -35.34 28.08
CA ALA A 26 -15.48 -35.85 26.77
C ALA A 26 -16.69 -36.82 26.63
N PRO A 27 -17.25 -36.98 25.42
CA PRO A 27 -16.54 -37.83 24.46
C PRO A 27 -16.51 -37.29 23.03
N ALA A 28 -15.46 -37.71 22.34
CA ALA A 28 -15.27 -37.62 20.90
C ALA A 28 -16.40 -38.33 20.15
N ALA A 29 -16.96 -37.70 19.13
CA ALA A 29 -17.77 -38.32 18.11
C ALA A 29 -16.94 -38.49 16.85
N GLU A 30 -16.66 -39.71 16.52
CA GLU A 30 -16.14 -40.16 15.22
C GLU A 30 -17.09 -39.76 14.09
N VAL A 31 -16.55 -39.24 13.03
CA VAL A 31 -17.24 -39.02 11.76
C VAL A 31 -16.76 -40.11 10.79
N PRO A 32 -17.65 -40.93 10.22
CA PRO A 32 -17.23 -41.91 9.24
C PRO A 32 -16.96 -41.27 7.90
N ALA A 33 -15.81 -41.60 7.32
CA ALA A 33 -15.46 -41.35 5.94
C ALA A 33 -16.44 -42.08 5.02
N THR A 34 -17.04 -41.32 4.09
CA THR A 34 -17.78 -41.90 2.96
C THR A 34 -17.08 -41.47 1.69
N GLU A 35 -16.30 -42.36 1.12
CA GLU A 35 -15.85 -42.30 -0.24
C GLU A 35 -17.03 -42.40 -1.19
N ALA A 36 -17.13 -41.50 -2.15
CA ALA A 36 -17.97 -41.64 -3.33
C ALA A 36 -17.09 -41.67 -4.58
N PRO A 37 -17.38 -42.55 -5.56
CA PRO A 37 -16.46 -42.88 -6.62
C PRO A 37 -16.44 -41.84 -7.75
N VAL A 38 -15.22 -41.64 -8.27
CA VAL A 38 -14.92 -40.85 -9.46
C VAL A 38 -15.46 -41.57 -10.66
N ALA A 39 -16.39 -40.94 -11.40
CA ALA A 39 -16.84 -41.39 -12.72
C ALA A 39 -15.86 -40.91 -13.79
N GLU A 40 -15.17 -41.83 -14.41
CA GLU A 40 -14.41 -41.62 -15.63
C GLU A 40 -15.38 -41.43 -16.82
N THR A 41 -15.24 -40.36 -17.56
CA THR A 41 -15.86 -40.16 -18.86
C THR A 41 -14.86 -40.57 -19.96
N PRO A 42 -15.30 -41.36 -20.96
CA PRO A 42 -14.42 -41.88 -21.99
C PRO A 42 -14.12 -40.85 -23.07
N VAL A 43 -12.86 -40.84 -23.49
CA VAL A 43 -12.33 -40.13 -24.66
C VAL A 43 -12.81 -40.83 -25.94
N PRO A 44 -13.35 -40.12 -26.95
CA PRO A 44 -13.64 -40.77 -28.24
C PRO A 44 -12.38 -40.97 -29.08
N THR A 45 -12.13 -42.19 -29.40
CA THR A 45 -11.16 -42.65 -30.39
C THR A 45 -11.68 -42.36 -31.81
N VAL A 46 -10.91 -41.58 -32.58
CA VAL A 46 -11.18 -41.37 -34.01
C VAL A 46 -10.48 -42.48 -34.80
N GLY A 47 -11.31 -43.26 -35.50
CA GLY A 47 -10.87 -44.36 -36.34
C GLY A 47 -10.22 -43.89 -37.65
N SER A 48 -9.16 -44.63 -38.00
CA SER A 48 -8.51 -44.55 -39.29
C SER A 48 -9.35 -45.22 -40.34
N ASP A 49 -9.80 -44.50 -41.37
CA ASP A 49 -10.29 -45.11 -42.60
C ASP A 49 -9.30 -44.86 -43.71
N GLU A 50 -8.71 -45.99 -44.14
CA GLU A 50 -8.00 -46.14 -45.41
C GLU A 50 -9.01 -45.96 -46.58
N VAL A 51 -8.65 -45.12 -47.53
CA VAL A 51 -9.34 -45.10 -48.85
C VAL A 51 -8.27 -45.32 -49.94
N LEU A 52 -8.56 -46.38 -50.65
CA LEU A 52 -7.82 -46.95 -51.78
C LEU A 52 -7.55 -45.97 -52.94
N LEU A 53 -6.37 -46.19 -53.54
CA LEU A 53 -5.94 -45.66 -54.82
C LEU A 53 -6.88 -46.00 -55.94
N ALA A 54 -7.25 -44.99 -56.73
CA ALA A 54 -7.66 -45.20 -58.12
C ALA A 54 -6.79 -44.32 -59.02
N ALA A 55 -6.02 -45.01 -59.85
CA ALA A 55 -5.23 -44.42 -60.94
C ALA A 55 -6.17 -43.85 -62.00
N SER A 56 -5.94 -42.60 -62.43
CA SER A 56 -6.54 -42.07 -63.67
C SER A 56 -5.52 -41.25 -64.44
N GLU A 57 -5.55 -41.55 -65.71
CA GLU A 57 -4.69 -41.18 -66.79
C GLU A 57 -4.29 -39.72 -66.94
N SER A 58 -3.04 -39.54 -67.44
CA SER A 58 -2.39 -38.28 -67.80
C SER A 58 -2.99 -37.71 -69.10
N PRO A 59 -3.46 -36.42 -69.12
CA PRO A 59 -3.71 -35.73 -70.37
C PRO A 59 -2.45 -35.04 -70.89
N ALA A 60 -2.34 -34.98 -72.22
CA ALA A 60 -1.25 -34.43 -73.01
C ALA A 60 -0.95 -32.91 -72.71
N PRO A 61 0.31 -32.48 -72.98
CA PRO A 61 0.72 -31.08 -72.66
C PRO A 61 0.10 -30.08 -73.64
N LEU A 62 -0.51 -29.04 -73.08
CA LEU A 62 -0.98 -27.83 -73.81
C LEU A 62 0.23 -26.91 -74.17
N PRO A 63 0.16 -26.13 -75.25
CA PRO A 63 1.27 -25.30 -75.66
C PRO A 63 1.56 -24.17 -74.67
N THR A 64 2.83 -24.01 -74.36
CA THR A 64 3.34 -23.01 -73.46
C THR A 64 3.23 -21.62 -74.11
N PHE A 65 2.36 -20.75 -73.58
CA PHE A 65 2.37 -19.33 -73.88
C PHE A 65 3.58 -18.70 -73.17
N VAL A 66 4.47 -18.08 -73.92
CA VAL A 66 5.53 -17.21 -73.41
C VAL A 66 4.90 -15.88 -73.07
N PRO A 67 4.89 -15.43 -71.80
CA PRO A 67 4.36 -14.14 -71.45
C PRO A 67 5.31 -13.04 -71.97
N THR A 68 4.77 -12.02 -72.64
CA THR A 68 5.44 -10.79 -72.97
C THR A 68 5.84 -10.09 -71.69
N PRO A 69 7.07 -9.59 -71.54
CA PRO A 69 7.46 -8.87 -70.31
C PRO A 69 6.61 -7.61 -70.15
N GLU A 70 5.97 -7.50 -68.99
CA GLU A 70 5.22 -6.34 -68.55
C GLU A 70 6.19 -5.16 -68.33
N PRO A 71 5.86 -3.91 -68.71
CA PRO A 71 6.75 -2.79 -68.52
C PRO A 71 7.03 -2.55 -67.04
N THR A 72 8.29 -2.42 -66.68
CA THR A 72 8.76 -2.10 -65.35
C THR A 72 8.11 -0.78 -64.87
N PRO A 73 7.42 -0.73 -63.74
CA PRO A 73 6.84 0.53 -63.24
C PRO A 73 7.94 1.55 -62.93
N GLU A 74 7.71 2.80 -63.31
CA GLU A 74 8.57 3.92 -62.96
C GLU A 74 8.68 4.05 -61.43
N PRO A 75 9.87 4.38 -60.89
CA PRO A 75 10.05 4.53 -59.46
C PRO A 75 9.13 5.65 -58.91
N THR A 76 8.26 5.28 -57.96
CA THR A 76 7.43 6.24 -57.23
C THR A 76 8.37 7.22 -56.48
N PRO A 77 8.15 8.55 -56.57
CA PRO A 77 8.98 9.52 -55.88
C PRO A 77 8.97 9.24 -54.37
N THR A 78 10.16 9.17 -53.78
CA THR A 78 10.32 9.02 -52.31
C THR A 78 9.66 10.22 -51.63
N PRO A 79 8.77 9.99 -50.65
CA PRO A 79 8.14 11.09 -49.92
C PRO A 79 9.21 11.93 -49.22
N GLU A 80 9.09 13.25 -49.34
CA GLU A 80 9.94 14.21 -48.62
C GLU A 80 9.81 13.96 -47.10
N PRO A 81 10.91 14.02 -46.33
CA PRO A 81 10.85 13.75 -44.87
C PRO A 81 9.90 14.76 -44.23
N THR A 82 8.91 14.25 -43.50
CA THR A 82 8.00 15.05 -42.67
C THR A 82 8.86 15.81 -41.64
N PRO A 83 8.71 17.15 -41.50
CA PRO A 83 9.47 17.90 -40.51
C PRO A 83 9.24 17.31 -39.11
N GLU A 84 10.30 17.10 -38.33
CA GLU A 84 10.23 16.67 -36.95
C GLU A 84 9.33 17.65 -36.17
N PRO A 85 8.44 17.13 -35.29
CA PRO A 85 7.60 18.01 -34.49
C PRO A 85 8.48 18.88 -33.60
N THR A 86 8.27 20.18 -33.67
CA THR A 86 8.90 21.13 -32.76
C THR A 86 8.60 20.72 -31.33
N PRO A 87 9.61 20.59 -30.41
CA PRO A 87 9.35 20.22 -29.05
C PRO A 87 8.34 21.19 -28.41
N THR A 88 7.23 20.65 -27.94
CA THR A 88 6.26 21.43 -27.15
C THR A 88 7.00 21.90 -25.89
N PRO A 89 6.94 23.21 -25.54
CA PRO A 89 7.57 23.68 -24.32
C PRO A 89 7.01 22.88 -23.11
N GLU A 90 7.90 22.39 -22.27
CA GLU A 90 7.51 21.74 -21.01
C GLU A 90 6.63 22.70 -20.20
N PRO A 91 5.50 22.23 -19.64
CA PRO A 91 4.64 23.08 -18.83
C PRO A 91 5.45 23.59 -17.63
N THR A 92 5.44 24.89 -17.40
CA THR A 92 6.03 25.49 -16.20
C THR A 92 5.38 24.83 -14.97
N PRO A 93 6.15 24.28 -14.00
CA PRO A 93 5.59 23.62 -12.86
C PRO A 93 4.67 24.57 -12.08
N THR A 94 3.44 24.15 -11.85
CA THR A 94 2.48 24.90 -11.02
C THR A 94 2.97 24.88 -9.58
N PRO A 95 3.10 26.03 -8.90
CA PRO A 95 3.56 26.04 -7.51
C PRO A 95 2.65 25.20 -6.62
N ASN A 96 3.23 24.35 -5.77
CA ASN A 96 2.48 23.54 -4.80
C ASN A 96 1.69 24.46 -3.85
N PRO A 97 0.34 24.39 -3.83
CA PRO A 97 -0.50 25.32 -3.06
C PRO A 97 -0.35 25.15 -1.55
N TYR A 98 0.16 24.03 -1.09
CA TYR A 98 0.35 23.72 0.33
C TYR A 98 1.71 24.16 0.86
N ARG A 99 2.61 24.59 -0.02
CA ARG A 99 3.92 25.13 0.37
C ARG A 99 3.75 26.46 1.12
N ALA A 100 4.16 26.47 2.38
CA ALA A 100 4.15 27.70 3.18
C ALA A 100 5.37 28.57 2.88
N GLU A 101 5.34 29.85 3.27
CA GLU A 101 6.50 30.76 3.14
C GLU A 101 7.77 30.22 3.83
N LYS A 102 7.56 29.55 4.99
CA LYS A 102 8.66 28.93 5.76
C LYS A 102 8.61 27.44 5.59
N VAL A 103 9.55 26.91 4.85
CA VAL A 103 9.81 25.48 4.69
C VAL A 103 11.10 25.09 5.38
N THR A 104 11.21 23.83 5.76
CA THR A 104 12.45 23.19 6.15
C THR A 104 12.79 22.13 5.13
N THR A 105 13.89 22.30 4.42
CA THR A 105 14.36 21.40 3.37
C THR A 105 15.34 20.37 3.93
N SER A 106 15.51 19.24 3.26
CA SER A 106 16.62 18.34 3.46
C SER A 106 17.94 19.06 3.15
N LYS A 107 19.01 18.56 3.71
CA LYS A 107 20.36 19.09 3.43
C LYS A 107 20.97 18.50 2.16
N THR A 108 20.46 17.37 1.72
CA THR A 108 20.96 16.56 0.62
C THR A 108 20.14 16.69 -0.63
N ASN A 109 18.82 16.95 -0.49
CA ASN A 109 17.91 17.13 -1.61
C ASN A 109 16.87 18.21 -1.29
N GLU A 110 16.89 19.35 -2.02
CA GLU A 110 16.01 20.49 -1.78
C GLU A 110 14.53 20.21 -2.12
N ASP A 111 14.24 19.17 -2.90
CA ASP A 111 12.89 18.74 -3.23
C ASP A 111 12.22 17.96 -2.09
N PHE A 112 13.01 17.55 -1.08
CA PHE A 112 12.49 17.03 0.18
C PHE A 112 12.34 18.17 1.18
N TRP A 113 11.11 18.54 1.48
CA TRP A 113 10.83 19.62 2.42
C TRP A 113 9.54 19.42 3.21
N TYR A 114 9.41 20.10 4.32
CA TYR A 114 8.18 20.14 5.10
C TYR A 114 7.85 21.53 5.61
N CYS A 115 6.58 21.78 5.90
CA CYS A 115 6.10 23.02 6.48
C CYS A 115 4.94 22.79 7.46
N ALA A 116 4.59 23.83 8.20
CA ALA A 116 3.33 23.86 8.95
C ALA A 116 2.15 23.99 7.98
N PRO A 117 0.96 23.42 8.30
CA PRO A 117 -0.24 23.58 7.49
C PRO A 117 -0.58 25.06 7.27
N ASN A 118 -0.65 25.46 5.99
CA ASN A 118 -1.15 26.77 5.58
C ASN A 118 -2.69 26.76 5.44
N GLU A 119 -3.29 27.88 5.06
CA GLU A 119 -4.76 27.96 4.93
C GLU A 119 -5.31 27.10 3.79
N ALA A 120 -4.55 26.93 2.69
CA ALA A 120 -4.96 26.05 1.58
C ALA A 120 -5.04 24.60 2.03
N LEU A 121 -4.01 24.08 2.72
CA LEU A 121 -4.02 22.71 3.27
C LEU A 121 -5.13 22.53 4.31
N LYS A 122 -5.31 23.51 5.21
CA LYS A 122 -6.38 23.44 6.21
C LYS A 122 -7.76 23.33 5.56
N SER A 123 -8.02 24.15 4.53
CA SER A 123 -9.29 24.11 3.79
C SER A 123 -9.50 22.79 3.07
N TYR A 124 -8.42 22.10 2.72
CA TYR A 124 -8.46 20.82 2.01
C TYR A 124 -8.73 19.64 2.95
N VAL A 125 -8.06 19.57 4.09
CA VAL A 125 -8.12 18.41 4.99
C VAL A 125 -9.25 18.50 6.04
N VAL A 126 -9.71 19.70 6.39
CA VAL A 126 -10.78 19.87 7.42
C VAL A 126 -12.13 19.43 6.84
N GLY A 127 -12.79 18.52 7.54
CA GLY A 127 -14.02 17.86 7.08
C GLY A 127 -13.74 16.56 6.29
N MET A 128 -12.47 16.28 5.99
CA MET A 128 -12.02 15.07 5.27
C MET A 128 -11.18 14.19 6.22
N SER A 129 -9.86 14.23 6.13
CA SER A 129 -8.99 13.48 7.05
C SER A 129 -8.87 14.11 8.44
N TYR A 130 -9.12 15.41 8.58
CA TYR A 130 -9.14 16.13 9.86
C TYR A 130 -10.57 16.58 10.19
N PRO A 131 -11.11 16.32 11.42
CA PRO A 131 -12.49 16.67 11.76
C PRO A 131 -12.75 18.17 11.73
N GLU A 132 -13.98 18.57 11.34
CA GLU A 132 -14.43 19.96 11.37
C GLU A 132 -14.32 20.58 12.77
N ASN A 133 -14.74 19.83 13.79
CA ASN A 133 -14.56 20.23 15.18
C ASN A 133 -13.18 19.74 15.68
N PRO A 134 -12.21 20.62 15.91
CA PRO A 134 -10.87 20.23 16.37
C PRO A 134 -10.83 19.49 17.70
N LYS A 135 -11.91 19.51 18.50
CA LYS A 135 -12.02 18.77 19.76
C LYS A 135 -12.19 17.28 19.55
N ASP A 136 -12.62 16.89 18.34
CA ASP A 136 -12.82 15.49 17.97
C ASP A 136 -11.54 14.83 17.43
N ALA A 137 -10.45 15.61 17.25
CA ALA A 137 -9.14 15.11 16.91
C ALA A 137 -8.25 14.92 18.15
N PRO A 138 -7.44 13.83 18.21
CA PRO A 138 -6.51 13.62 19.32
C PRO A 138 -5.30 14.57 19.27
N VAL A 139 -5.01 15.17 18.12
CA VAL A 139 -3.91 16.14 17.91
C VAL A 139 -4.43 17.40 17.24
N LYS A 140 -3.77 18.53 17.49
CA LYS A 140 -4.14 19.81 16.85
C LYS A 140 -3.53 19.86 15.44
N LEU A 141 -4.28 20.42 14.49
CA LEU A 141 -3.80 20.56 13.11
C LEU A 141 -2.44 21.30 13.02
N LYS A 142 -2.22 22.32 13.85
CA LYS A 142 -0.92 23.04 13.93
C LYS A 142 0.26 22.19 14.36
N ASP A 143 0.02 21.00 14.95
CA ASP A 143 1.05 20.06 15.37
C ASP A 143 1.39 19.06 14.28
N LEU A 144 0.64 19.04 13.17
CA LEU A 144 0.96 18.31 11.96
C LEU A 144 1.98 19.07 11.08
N ARG A 145 2.58 18.36 10.17
CA ARG A 145 3.48 18.89 9.12
C ARG A 145 3.09 18.27 7.79
N TYR A 146 2.92 19.12 6.81
CA TYR A 146 2.89 18.70 5.42
C TYR A 146 4.32 18.44 4.97
N VAL A 147 4.55 17.29 4.40
CA VAL A 147 5.85 16.82 3.92
C VAL A 147 5.74 16.58 2.43
N HIS A 148 6.59 17.21 1.66
CA HIS A 148 6.79 16.99 0.24
C HIS A 148 8.01 16.12 0.06
N ILE A 149 7.89 15.08 -0.76
CA ILE A 149 8.94 14.11 -1.07
C ILE A 149 8.99 13.83 -2.56
N LEU A 150 10.06 13.21 -3.01
CA LEU A 150 10.10 12.48 -4.27
C LEU A 150 10.01 10.99 -4.01
N TYR A 151 9.43 10.24 -4.94
CA TYR A 151 9.42 8.77 -4.90
C TYR A 151 9.55 8.20 -6.31
N VAL A 152 9.91 6.92 -6.39
CA VAL A 152 9.99 6.15 -7.64
C VAL A 152 8.89 5.11 -7.61
N ASP A 153 8.14 4.97 -8.70
CA ASP A 153 7.09 3.96 -8.80
C ASP A 153 7.65 2.58 -9.24
N PHE A 154 6.75 1.61 -9.42
CA PHE A 154 7.12 0.25 -9.83
C PHE A 154 7.63 0.16 -11.27
N ASP A 155 7.39 1.19 -12.09
CA ASP A 155 7.89 1.31 -13.46
C ASP A 155 9.22 2.07 -13.53
N GLY A 156 9.73 2.54 -12.37
CA GLY A 156 10.95 3.31 -12.23
C GLY A 156 10.81 4.78 -12.57
N ILE A 157 9.57 5.29 -12.63
CA ILE A 157 9.27 6.69 -12.92
C ILE A 157 9.28 7.49 -11.63
N GLU A 158 9.89 8.68 -11.67
CA GLU A 158 9.96 9.61 -10.54
C GLU A 158 8.69 10.45 -10.45
N HIS A 159 8.21 10.65 -9.22
CA HIS A 159 7.01 11.42 -8.90
C HIS A 159 7.22 12.29 -7.67
N GLU A 160 6.43 13.35 -7.56
CA GLU A 160 6.26 14.12 -6.33
C GLU A 160 5.21 13.44 -5.45
N GLY A 161 5.47 13.41 -4.13
CA GLY A 161 4.57 12.81 -3.15
C GLY A 161 4.28 13.73 -1.96
N GLU A 162 3.20 13.44 -1.26
CA GLU A 162 2.68 14.26 -0.18
C GLU A 162 2.28 13.42 1.04
N ILE A 163 2.76 13.81 2.22
CA ILE A 163 2.45 13.11 3.48
C ILE A 163 2.10 14.14 4.56
N LEU A 164 1.09 13.84 5.37
CA LEU A 164 0.74 14.64 6.54
C LEU A 164 1.07 13.85 7.80
N VAL A 165 2.03 14.32 8.62
CA VAL A 165 2.50 13.63 9.83
C VAL A 165 2.62 14.57 11.01
N HIS A 166 2.73 14.03 12.23
CA HIS A 166 3.00 14.83 13.42
C HIS A 166 4.42 15.41 13.42
N LYS A 167 4.56 16.64 13.88
CA LYS A 167 5.87 17.34 13.95
C LYS A 167 6.98 16.58 14.66
N SER A 168 6.64 15.67 15.59
CA SER A 168 7.62 14.88 16.35
C SER A 168 8.30 13.79 15.53
N VAL A 169 7.69 13.35 14.43
CA VAL A 169 8.20 12.27 13.57
C VAL A 169 8.64 12.76 12.19
N VAL A 170 8.44 14.04 11.89
CA VAL A 170 8.70 14.60 10.55
C VAL A 170 10.15 14.39 10.08
N LYS A 171 11.13 14.46 10.98
CA LYS A 171 12.54 14.24 10.63
C LYS A 171 12.80 12.79 10.24
N ASP A 172 12.21 11.84 10.97
CA ASP A 172 12.34 10.43 10.64
C ASP A 172 11.77 10.17 9.23
N ILE A 173 10.58 10.72 8.95
CA ILE A 173 9.91 10.57 7.65
C ILE A 173 10.77 11.15 6.52
N MET A 174 11.32 12.35 6.70
CA MET A 174 12.23 12.96 5.73
C MET A 174 13.42 12.04 5.42
N GLU A 175 14.13 11.57 6.46
CA GLU A 175 15.32 10.73 6.31
C GLU A 175 14.99 9.36 5.72
N ILE A 176 13.83 8.76 6.09
CA ILE A 176 13.40 7.46 5.58
C ILE A 176 13.04 7.58 4.10
N PHE A 177 12.17 8.53 3.72
CA PHE A 177 11.71 8.64 2.34
C PHE A 177 12.81 9.11 1.37
N GLU A 178 13.73 9.95 1.82
CA GLU A 178 14.92 10.30 1.05
C GLU A 178 15.80 9.07 0.78
N ALA A 179 16.02 8.23 1.79
CA ALA A 179 16.77 6.98 1.62
C ALA A 179 16.05 5.93 0.75
N LEU A 180 14.70 5.87 0.79
CA LEU A 180 13.91 5.03 -0.11
C LEU A 180 14.01 5.53 -1.56
N TYR A 181 13.93 6.84 -1.78
CA TYR A 181 14.09 7.46 -3.08
C TYR A 181 15.48 7.20 -3.69
N ASP A 182 16.54 7.45 -2.92
CA ASP A 182 17.93 7.21 -3.33
C ASP A 182 18.18 5.75 -3.73
N ALA A 183 17.51 4.82 -3.04
CA ALA A 183 17.56 3.39 -3.34
C ALA A 183 16.61 2.96 -4.45
N LYS A 184 15.81 3.87 -5.03
CA LYS A 184 14.74 3.57 -6.00
C LYS A 184 13.77 2.50 -5.50
N TYR A 185 13.43 2.57 -4.20
CA TYR A 185 12.45 1.67 -3.60
C TYR A 185 11.06 1.95 -4.19
N PRO A 186 10.36 0.96 -4.74
CA PRO A 186 9.12 1.20 -5.45
C PRO A 186 7.97 1.55 -4.49
N LEU A 187 7.33 2.70 -4.71
CA LEU A 187 6.11 3.12 -4.05
C LEU A 187 5.04 3.37 -5.11
N ARG A 188 3.85 2.75 -4.98
CA ARG A 188 2.80 2.87 -6.00
C ARG A 188 2.28 4.29 -6.12
N SER A 189 1.99 4.90 -4.98
CA SER A 189 1.49 6.26 -4.86
C SER A 189 1.83 6.80 -3.47
N VAL A 190 2.05 8.10 -3.35
CA VAL A 190 2.25 8.78 -2.07
C VAL A 190 1.46 10.08 -2.08
N ARG A 191 0.22 10.04 -1.58
CA ARG A 191 -0.72 11.16 -1.63
C ARG A 191 -1.47 11.31 -0.32
N LEU A 192 -2.04 12.48 -0.08
CA LEU A 192 -2.94 12.67 1.06
C LEU A 192 -4.18 11.77 0.91
N VAL A 193 -4.68 11.20 2.01
CA VAL A 193 -5.91 10.36 1.98
C VAL A 193 -7.11 11.16 1.48
N ASP A 194 -7.07 12.46 1.61
CA ASP A 194 -8.10 13.42 1.19
C ASP A 194 -8.34 13.40 -0.32
N ASP A 195 -7.35 13.02 -1.11
CA ASP A 195 -7.45 12.89 -2.58
C ASP A 195 -8.39 11.75 -3.01
N PHE A 196 -8.73 10.84 -2.10
CA PHE A 196 -9.58 9.68 -2.37
C PHE A 196 -11.04 9.87 -1.91
N GLY A 197 -11.40 11.05 -1.40
CA GLY A 197 -12.76 11.55 -1.33
C GLY A 197 -13.68 10.99 -0.24
N GLN A 198 -13.19 10.23 0.74
CA GLN A 198 -14.02 9.74 1.85
C GLN A 198 -13.59 10.36 3.19
N PRO A 199 -14.49 11.09 3.90
CA PRO A 199 -14.14 11.69 5.19
C PRO A 199 -13.86 10.62 6.25
N PHE A 200 -12.82 10.83 7.04
CA PHE A 200 -12.44 10.02 8.20
C PHE A 200 -12.22 8.53 7.92
N THR A 201 -11.84 8.18 6.69
CA THR A 201 -11.48 6.80 6.30
C THR A 201 -10.34 6.81 5.30
N ASP A 202 -9.52 5.77 5.35
CA ASP A 202 -8.41 5.51 4.44
C ASP A 202 -8.68 4.32 3.49
N GLY A 203 -9.90 3.76 3.50
CA GLY A 203 -10.23 2.56 2.73
C GLY A 203 -10.02 2.70 1.23
N LEU A 204 -10.47 3.80 0.60
CA LEU A 204 -10.26 4.04 -0.83
C LEU A 204 -8.79 4.31 -1.16
N SER A 205 -8.09 5.04 -0.27
CA SER A 205 -6.65 5.27 -0.38
C SER A 205 -5.87 3.94 -0.34
N MET A 206 -6.22 3.02 0.57
CA MET A 206 -5.59 1.68 0.63
C MET A 206 -5.90 0.86 -0.63
N SER A 207 -7.15 0.84 -1.11
CA SER A 207 -7.52 0.11 -2.34
C SER A 207 -6.84 0.66 -3.60
N ALA A 208 -6.48 1.95 -3.58
CA ALA A 208 -5.69 2.58 -4.63
C ALA A 208 -4.17 2.39 -4.46
N ASP A 209 -3.76 1.53 -3.54
CA ASP A 209 -2.36 1.26 -3.21
C ASP A 209 -1.56 2.52 -2.84
N ASN A 210 -2.19 3.41 -2.09
CA ASN A 210 -1.59 4.67 -1.72
C ASN A 210 -0.88 4.62 -0.37
N THR A 211 0.42 4.86 -0.37
CA THR A 211 1.21 5.12 0.84
C THR A 211 0.71 6.40 1.51
N SER A 212 0.24 6.30 2.76
CA SER A 212 -0.39 7.42 3.44
C SER A 212 -0.14 7.41 4.95
N ALA A 213 -0.37 8.56 5.61
CA ALA A 213 -0.09 8.68 7.04
C ALA A 213 -1.30 9.17 7.85
N TYR A 214 -1.54 10.48 7.91
CA TYR A 214 -2.57 11.03 8.77
C TYR A 214 -3.98 10.76 8.25
N CYS A 215 -4.80 10.16 9.10
CA CYS A 215 -6.26 10.07 8.93
C CYS A 215 -6.90 9.98 10.31
N CYS A 216 -7.73 10.96 10.68
CA CYS A 216 -8.39 10.99 11.99
C CYS A 216 -9.58 10.04 12.02
N ARG A 217 -9.36 8.83 12.45
CA ARG A 217 -10.39 7.80 12.60
C ARG A 217 -10.17 6.93 13.83
N LYS A 218 -11.21 6.26 14.28
CA LYS A 218 -11.09 5.19 15.26
C LYS A 218 -10.62 3.90 14.58
N VAL A 219 -9.99 3.04 15.35
CA VAL A 219 -9.74 1.66 14.89
C VAL A 219 -11.07 0.96 14.69
N THR A 220 -11.23 0.26 13.57
CA THR A 220 -12.49 -0.42 13.20
C THR A 220 -12.97 -1.33 14.34
N GLY A 221 -14.22 -1.12 14.78
CA GLY A 221 -14.83 -1.85 15.89
C GLY A 221 -14.32 -1.49 17.28
N LYS A 222 -13.46 -0.47 17.43
CA LYS A 222 -12.91 -0.03 18.73
C LYS A 222 -13.37 1.39 19.09
N LYS A 223 -13.20 1.74 20.37
CA LYS A 223 -13.56 3.08 20.88
C LYS A 223 -12.38 4.07 20.87
N TYR A 224 -11.15 3.58 20.65
CA TYR A 224 -9.94 4.38 20.63
C TYR A 224 -9.51 4.76 19.21
N PHE A 225 -8.74 5.84 19.10
CA PHE A 225 -8.22 6.33 17.83
C PHE A 225 -7.12 5.44 17.28
N SER A 226 -7.06 5.33 15.95
CA SER A 226 -5.93 4.76 15.22
C SER A 226 -4.66 5.59 15.45
N ARG A 227 -3.49 4.99 15.33
CA ARG A 227 -2.20 5.69 15.35
C ARG A 227 -2.08 6.73 14.22
N HIS A 228 -2.76 6.52 13.09
CA HIS A 228 -2.89 7.50 12.01
C HIS A 228 -3.51 8.80 12.48
N SER A 229 -4.46 8.76 13.40
CA SER A 229 -5.10 9.96 13.97
C SER A 229 -4.15 10.85 14.76
N TYR A 230 -3.02 10.31 15.18
CA TYR A 230 -1.95 11.06 15.86
C TYR A 230 -0.88 11.55 14.88
N GLY A 231 -0.94 11.16 13.60
CA GLY A 231 0.10 11.44 12.62
C GLY A 231 1.44 10.75 12.93
N THR A 232 1.39 9.62 13.65
CA THR A 232 2.55 8.84 14.08
C THR A 232 2.53 7.41 13.54
N ALA A 233 1.74 7.18 12.50
CA ALA A 233 1.69 5.96 11.73
C ALA A 233 1.71 6.27 10.23
N ILE A 234 2.17 5.31 9.46
CA ILE A 234 2.20 5.35 8.01
C ILE A 234 1.99 3.93 7.48
N ASP A 235 1.20 3.83 6.42
CA ASP A 235 0.98 2.60 5.67
C ASP A 235 1.73 2.70 4.33
N ILE A 236 2.51 1.68 4.01
CA ILE A 236 3.39 1.61 2.83
C ILE A 236 2.87 0.54 1.88
N ASN A 237 2.58 0.91 0.61
CA ASN A 237 2.12 0.00 -0.44
C ASN A 237 1.06 -0.97 0.10
N PRO A 238 -0.15 -0.49 0.43
CA PRO A 238 -1.17 -1.29 1.12
C PRO A 238 -1.59 -2.57 0.37
N VAL A 239 -1.53 -2.56 -0.94
CA VAL A 239 -1.89 -3.72 -1.76
C VAL A 239 -0.83 -4.82 -1.66
N GLU A 240 0.44 -4.49 -1.75
CA GLU A 240 1.56 -5.43 -1.56
C GLU A 240 1.70 -5.88 -0.09
N ASN A 241 1.10 -5.13 0.85
CA ASN A 241 1.30 -5.32 2.29
C ASN A 241 -0.03 -5.34 3.07
N PRO A 242 -0.88 -6.36 2.88
CA PRO A 242 -2.20 -6.42 3.47
C PRO A 242 -2.21 -6.46 5.00
N TYR A 243 -3.30 -5.98 5.59
CA TYR A 243 -3.75 -6.37 6.91
C TYR A 243 -4.47 -7.72 6.84
N VAL A 244 -4.02 -8.70 7.60
CA VAL A 244 -4.58 -10.06 7.59
C VAL A 244 -5.11 -10.41 8.98
N LYS A 245 -6.39 -10.83 9.04
CA LYS A 245 -7.03 -11.21 10.28
C LYS A 245 -6.95 -12.72 10.56
N PRO A 246 -7.18 -13.14 11.81
CA PRO A 246 -7.16 -14.56 12.18
C PRO A 246 -8.19 -15.43 11.48
N ASP A 247 -9.31 -14.85 11.01
CA ASP A 247 -10.35 -15.53 10.25
C ASP A 247 -10.01 -15.69 8.76
N GLY A 248 -8.79 -15.26 8.35
CA GLY A 248 -8.34 -15.27 6.96
C GLY A 248 -8.86 -14.10 6.12
N SER A 249 -9.70 -13.23 6.65
CA SER A 249 -10.08 -12.01 5.94
C SER A 249 -8.93 -11.01 5.90
N PHE A 250 -8.85 -10.22 4.85
CA PHE A 250 -7.76 -9.28 4.61
C PHE A 250 -8.26 -7.96 4.00
N SER A 251 -7.41 -6.96 4.03
CA SER A 251 -7.67 -5.63 3.48
C SER A 251 -6.36 -4.97 3.02
N PRO A 252 -6.37 -4.26 1.87
CA PRO A 252 -7.48 -4.12 0.92
C PRO A 252 -7.75 -5.42 0.13
N LYS A 253 -8.86 -5.47 -0.62
CA LYS A 253 -9.25 -6.65 -1.40
C LYS A 253 -8.31 -6.93 -2.57
N GLU A 254 -7.71 -5.92 -3.11
CA GLU A 254 -6.72 -5.94 -4.18
C GLU A 254 -5.45 -6.71 -3.79
N SER A 255 -5.25 -6.95 -2.48
CA SER A 255 -4.07 -7.64 -1.94
C SER A 255 -4.10 -9.16 -2.07
N GLU A 256 -5.16 -9.77 -2.60
CA GLU A 256 -5.26 -11.22 -2.73
C GLU A 256 -4.00 -11.88 -3.34
N PRO A 257 -3.36 -11.32 -4.40
CA PRO A 257 -2.14 -11.89 -4.98
C PRO A 257 -0.90 -11.83 -4.07
N TYR A 258 -0.95 -11.10 -2.95
CA TYR A 258 0.17 -10.85 -2.04
C TYR A 258 0.02 -11.52 -0.68
N LEU A 259 -0.99 -12.39 -0.53
CA LEU A 259 -1.22 -13.12 0.72
C LEU A 259 -0.16 -14.20 0.99
N ASP A 260 0.39 -14.79 -0.08
CA ASP A 260 1.52 -15.72 0.05
C ASP A 260 2.82 -14.92 0.29
N ARG A 261 3.22 -14.85 1.57
CA ARG A 261 4.43 -14.15 1.99
C ARG A 261 5.72 -14.95 1.77
N THR A 262 5.63 -16.12 1.12
CA THR A 262 6.81 -16.93 0.69
C THR A 262 7.18 -16.63 -0.76
N ASP A 263 6.24 -16.17 -1.60
CA ASP A 263 6.46 -15.69 -2.96
C ASP A 263 6.68 -14.16 -2.94
N LEU A 264 7.92 -13.74 -2.63
CA LEU A 264 8.25 -12.33 -2.48
C LEU A 264 8.29 -11.59 -3.82
N ARG A 265 7.57 -10.49 -3.89
CA ARG A 265 7.49 -9.59 -5.04
C ARG A 265 7.94 -8.18 -4.67
N PRO A 266 8.29 -7.31 -5.63
CA PRO A 266 8.65 -5.93 -5.36
C PRO A 266 7.58 -5.22 -4.51
N GLY A 267 7.99 -4.36 -3.58
CA GLY A 267 7.09 -3.61 -2.71
C GLY A 267 6.58 -4.37 -1.48
N MET A 268 6.75 -5.71 -1.42
CA MET A 268 6.41 -6.52 -0.23
C MET A 268 7.44 -6.33 0.88
N ILE A 269 6.98 -5.92 2.04
CA ILE A 269 7.83 -5.65 3.21
C ILE A 269 8.07 -6.93 4.00
N THR A 270 9.35 -7.23 4.26
CA THR A 270 9.81 -8.30 5.15
C THR A 270 10.85 -7.74 6.13
N LYS A 271 11.33 -8.55 7.08
CA LYS A 271 12.39 -8.12 8.03
C LYS A 271 13.73 -7.84 7.36
N ASP A 272 13.94 -8.37 6.16
CA ASP A 272 15.16 -8.14 5.37
C ASP A 272 15.02 -6.98 4.39
N ASP A 273 13.81 -6.45 4.23
CA ASP A 273 13.50 -5.35 3.33
C ASP A 273 14.13 -4.03 3.78
N LEU A 274 14.48 -3.17 2.82
CA LEU A 274 15.08 -1.86 3.08
C LEU A 274 14.13 -0.95 3.88
N CYS A 275 12.84 -0.92 3.49
CA CYS A 275 11.84 -0.10 4.14
C CYS A 275 11.72 -0.47 5.63
N TYR A 276 11.58 -1.77 5.94
CA TYR A 276 11.58 -2.25 7.31
C TYR A 276 12.83 -1.79 8.09
N LYS A 277 14.03 -1.99 7.54
CA LYS A 277 15.29 -1.63 8.20
C LYS A 277 15.39 -0.13 8.49
N LEU A 278 14.94 0.71 7.56
CA LEU A 278 14.93 2.17 7.75
C LEU A 278 13.97 2.58 8.88
N PHE A 279 12.73 2.12 8.85
CA PHE A 279 11.76 2.41 9.91
C PHE A 279 12.24 1.89 11.28
N LYS A 280 12.78 0.68 11.35
CA LYS A 280 13.33 0.12 12.62
C LYS A 280 14.52 0.92 13.15
N LYS A 281 15.42 1.38 12.28
CA LYS A 281 16.54 2.24 12.65
C LYS A 281 16.08 3.53 13.35
N HIS A 282 14.93 4.08 12.93
CA HIS A 282 14.30 5.25 13.52
C HIS A 282 13.38 4.94 14.72
N GLY A 283 13.33 3.68 15.19
CA GLY A 283 12.59 3.26 16.38
C GLY A 283 11.07 3.08 16.14
N TRP A 284 10.66 2.88 14.90
CA TRP A 284 9.27 2.56 14.56
C TRP A 284 8.98 1.08 14.80
N LYS A 285 7.74 0.76 15.12
CA LYS A 285 7.18 -0.59 15.20
C LYS A 285 6.60 -0.94 13.84
N TRP A 286 6.71 -2.21 13.46
CA TRP A 286 6.10 -2.73 12.24
C TRP A 286 4.89 -3.60 12.56
N GLY A 287 3.79 -3.43 11.86
CA GLY A 287 2.56 -4.17 12.05
C GLY A 287 2.66 -5.64 11.62
N GLY A 288 3.62 -5.99 10.75
CA GLY A 288 3.89 -7.40 10.44
C GLY A 288 4.42 -8.22 11.62
N ASP A 289 4.84 -7.57 12.72
CA ASP A 289 5.20 -8.23 13.99
C ASP A 289 3.99 -8.43 14.93
N PHE A 290 2.78 -7.96 14.57
CA PHE A 290 1.58 -8.09 15.40
C PHE A 290 0.99 -9.52 15.33
N SER A 291 0.18 -9.88 16.33
CA SER A 291 -0.57 -11.16 16.33
C SER A 291 -1.61 -11.23 15.20
N GLU A 292 -2.12 -10.09 14.77
CA GLU A 292 -2.90 -9.90 13.55
C GLU A 292 -2.02 -9.06 12.61
N PRO A 293 -1.29 -9.69 11.67
CA PRO A 293 -0.30 -8.99 10.87
C PRO A 293 -0.91 -7.88 10.02
N ASP A 294 -0.35 -6.69 10.15
CA ASP A 294 -0.67 -5.50 9.35
C ASP A 294 0.62 -5.06 8.64
N TYR A 295 0.89 -5.72 7.50
CA TYR A 295 2.19 -5.65 6.85
C TYR A 295 2.52 -4.25 6.31
N GLN A 296 1.51 -3.44 5.96
CA GLN A 296 1.69 -2.05 5.50
C GLN A 296 2.10 -1.11 6.63
N HIS A 297 1.67 -1.42 7.87
CA HIS A 297 1.63 -0.48 8.99
C HIS A 297 2.95 -0.30 9.70
N PHE A 298 3.43 0.94 9.77
CA PHE A 298 4.49 1.36 10.68
C PHE A 298 3.95 2.41 11.66
N SER A 299 4.32 2.30 12.93
CA SER A 299 3.91 3.29 13.94
C SER A 299 5.00 3.56 14.97
N LYS A 300 4.99 4.78 15.51
CA LYS A 300 5.94 5.22 16.53
C LYS A 300 5.21 5.72 17.77
N ASP A 301 5.60 5.24 18.94
CA ASP A 301 5.16 5.81 20.20
C ASP A 301 5.88 7.12 20.48
N VAL A 302 5.13 8.17 20.72
CA VAL A 302 5.66 9.49 20.99
C VAL A 302 5.12 9.97 22.34
N LYS A 303 6.02 10.17 23.30
CA LYS A 303 5.69 10.61 24.65
C LYS A 303 4.87 11.92 24.61
N GLY A 304 3.70 11.90 25.26
CA GLY A 304 2.80 13.06 25.32
C GLY A 304 1.98 13.32 24.05
N VAL A 305 2.06 12.43 23.05
CA VAL A 305 1.26 12.47 21.82
C VAL A 305 0.40 11.21 21.69
N THR A 306 1.03 10.04 21.72
CA THR A 306 0.32 8.75 21.63
C THR A 306 -0.05 8.23 23.01
N PRO A 307 -1.18 7.49 23.15
CA PRO A 307 -1.59 6.89 24.41
C PRO A 307 -0.63 5.79 24.86
#